data_6dbc119c3c27e266e6594d25b48a19f1
#
_entry.id   6dbc119c3c27e266e6594d25b48a19f1
#
_cell.length_a   1.000
_cell.length_b   1.000
_cell.length_c   1.000
_cell.angle_alpha   90.00
_cell.angle_beta   90.00
_cell.angle_gamma   90.00
#
_symmetry.space_group_name_H-M   'P 1'
#
loop_
_entity.id
_entity.type
_entity.pdbx_description
1 polymer ?
#
loop_
_entity_poly.entity_id
_entity_poly.type
_entity_poly.pdbx_seq_one_letter_code
_entity_poly.pdbx_strand_id
1 'polypeptide(L)'
;KIFNVYYLMRSYNITAGIPAFMVHMVRSEDSEKGSDAGDGSNEAAMWDDFEYTASNGPLSAYWGQNYKIIYQCNEILDDIEKSGHKDDTEAVRNRGEALFFRAWCYFNLVRAFGEVPLVTAKVVEASDANVPKTTAEKIYQQIDKDLTEAEKCLPLRWDSDYTGRLTWGAARSLHARTYMMRNDWDNMYTASTEVINSGIYNLSTPVDKVFTVEGENCGESIFELQCEATDAMKE
;
A
#
# COMPACT_ATOMS: atom_id res chain seq x y z
N LYS A 1 9.03 2.35 -15.36
CA LYS A 1 7.78 1.66 -14.99
C LYS A 1 7.44 1.80 -13.51
N ILE A 2 8.43 1.69 -12.58
CA ILE A 2 8.13 1.77 -11.13
C ILE A 2 7.47 3.09 -10.72
N PHE A 3 7.87 4.24 -11.27
CA PHE A 3 7.23 5.52 -10.98
C PHE A 3 5.73 5.59 -11.39
N ASN A 4 5.30 4.73 -12.34
CA ASN A 4 3.88 4.59 -12.63
C ASN A 4 3.12 3.93 -11.47
N VAL A 5 3.76 3.06 -10.70
CA VAL A 5 3.15 2.47 -9.50
C VAL A 5 2.95 3.55 -8.44
N TYR A 6 3.95 4.40 -8.19
CA TYR A 6 3.80 5.56 -7.29
C TYR A 6 2.67 6.50 -7.74
N TYR A 7 2.57 6.76 -9.05
CA TYR A 7 1.47 7.54 -9.60
C TYR A 7 0.10 6.89 -9.35
N LEU A 8 -0.01 5.57 -9.54
CA LEU A 8 -1.25 4.83 -9.28
C LEU A 8 -1.61 4.81 -7.79
N MET A 9 -0.61 4.84 -6.89
CA MET A 9 -0.82 4.95 -5.45
C MET A 9 -1.44 6.28 -5.03
N ARG A 10 -1.25 7.35 -5.80
CA ARG A 10 -1.88 8.67 -5.58
C ARG A 10 -3.33 8.72 -6.04
N SER A 11 -3.85 7.63 -6.61
CA SER A 11 -5.22 7.59 -7.11
C SER A 11 -6.24 7.85 -6.00
N TYR A 12 -7.27 8.61 -6.35
CA TYR A 12 -8.45 8.82 -5.52
C TYR A 12 -9.03 7.53 -4.93
N ASN A 13 -8.99 6.44 -5.69
CA ASN A 13 -9.61 5.18 -5.31
C ASN A 13 -8.85 4.35 -4.26
N ILE A 14 -7.60 4.74 -3.89
CA ILE A 14 -6.77 3.89 -3.04
C ILE A 14 -6.15 4.58 -1.83
N THR A 15 -5.67 5.82 -1.95
CA THR A 15 -5.06 6.54 -0.83
C THR A 15 -5.64 7.94 -0.62
N ALA A 16 -6.00 8.61 -1.70
CA ALA A 16 -6.32 10.04 -1.66
C ALA A 16 -7.82 10.34 -1.49
N GLY A 17 -8.70 9.34 -1.50
CA GLY A 17 -10.11 9.64 -1.57
C GLY A 17 -11.06 8.69 -0.85
N ILE A 18 -12.31 8.93 -1.09
CA ILE A 18 -13.48 8.35 -0.44
C ILE A 18 -13.48 6.81 -0.41
N PRO A 19 -13.15 6.06 -1.50
CA PRO A 19 -13.22 4.61 -1.45
C PRO A 19 -12.34 3.97 -0.38
N ALA A 20 -11.09 4.43 -0.23
CA ALA A 20 -10.19 3.93 0.81
C ALA A 20 -10.67 4.33 2.21
N PHE A 21 -11.13 5.57 2.36
CA PHE A 21 -11.65 6.08 3.63
C PHE A 21 -12.89 5.30 4.07
N MET A 22 -13.84 5.05 3.17
CA MET A 22 -15.02 4.25 3.46
C MET A 22 -14.67 2.84 3.92
N VAL A 23 -13.78 2.15 3.19
CA VAL A 23 -13.39 0.77 3.48
C VAL A 23 -12.69 0.63 4.84
N HIS A 24 -11.89 1.62 5.23
CA HIS A 24 -11.02 1.52 6.41
C HIS A 24 -11.49 2.30 7.64
N MET A 25 -12.31 3.33 7.47
CA MET A 25 -12.70 4.24 8.53
C MET A 25 -14.22 4.25 8.77
N VAL A 26 -15.04 4.54 7.76
CA VAL A 26 -16.50 4.68 7.92
C VAL A 26 -17.17 3.35 8.30
N ARG A 27 -16.57 2.23 7.91
CA ARG A 27 -17.01 0.88 8.31
C ARG A 27 -16.54 0.49 9.72
N SER A 28 -16.39 1.45 10.60
CA SER A 28 -15.99 1.25 12.00
C SER A 28 -16.64 2.31 12.87
N GLU A 29 -16.59 2.15 14.18
CA GLU A 29 -17.08 3.12 15.16
C GLU A 29 -16.20 4.37 15.29
N ASP A 30 -15.07 4.40 14.54
CA ASP A 30 -14.13 5.54 14.60
C ASP A 30 -14.58 6.74 13.75
N SER A 31 -15.50 6.53 12.81
CA SER A 31 -15.96 7.58 11.89
C SER A 31 -17.41 7.36 11.47
N GLU A 32 -18.15 8.45 11.36
CA GLU A 32 -19.51 8.49 10.85
C GLU A 32 -19.57 9.32 9.55
N LYS A 33 -20.60 9.14 8.75
CA LYS A 33 -20.83 9.95 7.54
C LYS A 33 -20.95 11.46 7.89
N GLY A 34 -21.46 11.81 9.03
CA GLY A 34 -21.39 13.15 9.62
C GLY A 34 -22.17 14.28 8.93
N SER A 35 -22.92 14.02 7.87
CA SER A 35 -23.70 15.01 7.12
C SER A 35 -25.19 14.71 7.14
N ASP A 36 -26.03 15.67 6.75
CA ASP A 36 -27.47 15.46 6.63
C ASP A 36 -27.81 14.35 5.62
N ALA A 37 -28.95 13.69 5.81
CA ALA A 37 -29.40 12.57 4.97
C ALA A 37 -29.51 12.92 3.47
N GLY A 38 -29.63 14.18 3.11
CA GLY A 38 -29.66 14.67 1.74
C GLY A 38 -28.32 15.13 1.18
N ASP A 39 -27.25 15.11 1.98
CA ASP A 39 -25.94 15.58 1.59
C ASP A 39 -25.01 14.40 1.23
N GLY A 40 -24.49 14.41 0.01
CA GLY A 40 -23.62 13.39 -0.50
C GLY A 40 -24.33 12.15 -1.08
N SER A 41 -23.54 11.17 -1.48
CA SER A 41 -24.11 9.94 -2.05
C SER A 41 -24.67 9.04 -0.94
N ASN A 42 -25.81 8.40 -1.22
CA ASN A 42 -26.37 7.35 -0.36
C ASN A 42 -25.37 6.20 -0.13
N GLU A 43 -24.39 6.05 -1.02
CA GLU A 43 -23.35 5.02 -0.91
C GLU A 43 -22.49 5.19 0.35
N ALA A 44 -22.23 6.43 0.81
CA ALA A 44 -21.49 6.67 2.03
C ALA A 44 -22.30 6.26 3.29
N ALA A 45 -23.58 6.56 3.32
CA ALA A 45 -24.46 6.13 4.40
C ALA A 45 -24.57 4.60 4.47
N MET A 46 -24.64 3.91 3.34
CA MET A 46 -24.64 2.44 3.30
C MET A 46 -23.42 1.81 3.97
N TRP A 47 -22.27 2.47 3.97
CA TRP A 47 -21.06 1.97 4.65
C TRP A 47 -21.16 2.13 6.16
N ASP A 48 -21.68 3.24 6.61
CA ASP A 48 -21.92 3.55 8.01
C ASP A 48 -22.95 2.59 8.61
N ASP A 49 -24.05 2.39 7.89
CA ASP A 49 -25.15 1.48 8.27
C ASP A 49 -24.86 -0.02 8.01
N PHE A 50 -23.72 -0.36 7.42
CA PHE A 50 -23.37 -1.74 6.98
C PHE A 50 -24.35 -2.35 5.97
N GLU A 51 -25.07 -1.53 5.19
CA GLU A 51 -26.08 -1.94 4.21
C GLU A 51 -25.58 -1.97 2.76
N TYR A 52 -24.26 -1.98 2.53
CA TYR A 52 -23.67 -2.01 1.20
C TYR A 52 -23.72 -3.40 0.56
N THR A 53 -23.79 -3.42 -0.77
CA THR A 53 -23.79 -4.64 -1.59
C THR A 53 -22.50 -4.76 -2.41
N ALA A 54 -22.28 -5.93 -3.02
CA ALA A 54 -21.12 -6.16 -3.90
C ALA A 54 -21.08 -5.23 -5.14
N SER A 55 -22.21 -4.60 -5.50
CA SER A 55 -22.28 -3.64 -6.61
C SER A 55 -22.04 -2.19 -6.20
N ASN A 56 -21.68 -1.93 -4.94
CA ASN A 56 -21.35 -0.58 -4.47
C ASN A 56 -20.16 0.00 -5.25
N GLY A 57 -20.33 1.21 -5.79
CA GLY A 57 -19.35 1.85 -6.67
C GLY A 57 -17.97 2.05 -6.02
N PRO A 58 -17.87 2.69 -4.85
CA PRO A 58 -16.61 2.84 -4.11
C PRO A 58 -15.91 1.51 -3.80
N LEU A 59 -16.66 0.46 -3.46
CA LEU A 59 -16.13 -0.88 -3.21
C LEU A 59 -15.46 -1.46 -4.46
N SER A 60 -16.15 -1.39 -5.60
CA SER A 60 -15.65 -1.85 -6.88
C SER A 60 -14.41 -1.05 -7.33
N ALA A 61 -14.42 0.27 -7.10
CA ALA A 61 -13.31 1.15 -7.43
C ALA A 61 -12.06 0.84 -6.59
N TYR A 62 -12.22 0.62 -5.28
CA TYR A 62 -11.15 0.23 -4.38
C TYR A 62 -10.55 -1.13 -4.77
N TRP A 63 -11.38 -2.12 -5.02
CA TRP A 63 -10.98 -3.44 -5.50
C TRP A 63 -10.19 -3.34 -6.80
N GLY A 64 -10.76 -2.70 -7.81
CA GLY A 64 -10.15 -2.58 -9.13
C GLY A 64 -8.80 -1.85 -9.11
N GLN A 65 -8.66 -0.81 -8.30
CA GLN A 65 -7.41 -0.07 -8.20
C GLN A 65 -6.29 -0.89 -7.55
N ASN A 66 -6.58 -1.67 -6.48
CA ASN A 66 -5.61 -2.59 -5.89
C ASN A 66 -5.10 -3.61 -6.93
N TYR A 67 -6.01 -4.25 -7.69
CA TYR A 67 -5.61 -5.20 -8.72
C TYR A 67 -4.86 -4.56 -9.90
N LYS A 68 -5.18 -3.31 -10.25
CA LYS A 68 -4.43 -2.56 -11.27
C LYS A 68 -2.98 -2.34 -10.85
N ILE A 69 -2.74 -2.04 -9.58
CA ILE A 69 -1.38 -1.89 -9.04
C ILE A 69 -0.67 -3.25 -8.99
N ILE A 70 -1.33 -4.30 -8.53
CA ILE A 70 -0.80 -5.67 -8.55
C ILE A 70 -0.37 -6.07 -9.96
N TYR A 71 -1.20 -5.80 -10.96
CA TYR A 71 -0.87 -6.07 -12.36
C TYR A 71 0.42 -5.35 -12.80
N GLN A 72 0.54 -4.05 -12.51
CA GLN A 72 1.75 -3.28 -12.83
C GLN A 72 2.99 -3.82 -12.11
N CYS A 73 2.85 -4.21 -10.83
CA CYS A 73 3.94 -4.84 -10.09
C CYS A 73 4.38 -6.15 -10.74
N ASN A 74 3.44 -7.01 -11.12
CA ASN A 74 3.73 -8.28 -11.80
C ASN A 74 4.41 -8.06 -13.15
N GLU A 75 4.02 -7.04 -13.94
CA GLU A 75 4.71 -6.68 -15.17
C GLU A 75 6.15 -6.24 -14.93
N ILE A 76 6.39 -5.41 -13.90
CA ILE A 76 7.74 -4.96 -13.56
C ILE A 76 8.63 -6.14 -13.16
N LEU A 77 8.10 -7.04 -12.33
CA LEU A 77 8.83 -8.23 -11.88
C LEU A 77 9.18 -9.17 -13.05
N ASP A 78 8.24 -9.40 -13.96
CA ASP A 78 8.44 -10.20 -15.16
C ASP A 78 9.49 -9.57 -16.10
N ASP A 79 9.42 -8.26 -16.32
CA ASP A 79 10.37 -7.53 -17.14
C ASP A 79 11.79 -7.56 -16.56
N ILE A 80 11.94 -7.39 -15.25
CA ILE A 80 13.24 -7.47 -14.57
C ILE A 80 13.83 -8.88 -14.74
N GLU A 81 13.04 -9.92 -14.51
CA GLU A 81 13.53 -11.32 -14.65
C GLU A 81 13.97 -11.64 -16.07
N LYS A 82 13.32 -11.08 -17.10
CA LYS A 82 13.62 -11.30 -18.51
C LYS A 82 14.69 -10.36 -19.08
N SER A 83 15.08 -9.32 -18.38
CA SER A 83 15.94 -8.25 -18.93
C SER A 83 17.40 -8.66 -19.16
N GLY A 84 17.88 -9.72 -18.51
CA GLY A 84 19.31 -10.03 -18.43
C GLY A 84 20.11 -9.10 -17.49
N HIS A 85 19.48 -8.11 -16.88
CA HIS A 85 20.05 -7.11 -15.96
C HIS A 85 19.41 -7.17 -14.57
N LYS A 86 18.87 -8.33 -14.20
CA LYS A 86 18.11 -8.49 -12.96
C LYS A 86 18.90 -8.26 -11.68
N ASP A 87 20.21 -8.35 -11.75
CA ASP A 87 21.12 -8.20 -10.62
C ASP A 87 21.75 -6.79 -10.55
N ASP A 88 21.44 -5.92 -11.53
CA ASP A 88 21.88 -4.53 -11.50
C ASP A 88 21.22 -3.81 -10.31
N THR A 89 21.95 -2.91 -9.68
CA THR A 89 21.50 -2.21 -8.46
C THR A 89 20.12 -1.57 -8.61
N GLU A 90 19.86 -0.92 -9.75
CA GLU A 90 18.57 -0.28 -9.98
C GLU A 90 17.44 -1.32 -10.19
N ALA A 91 17.71 -2.41 -10.90
CA ALA A 91 16.75 -3.50 -11.08
C ALA A 91 16.39 -4.16 -9.75
N VAL A 92 17.38 -4.38 -8.88
CA VAL A 92 17.17 -4.91 -7.53
C VAL A 92 16.29 -3.96 -6.70
N ARG A 93 16.58 -2.67 -6.71
CA ARG A 93 15.77 -1.65 -6.01
C ARG A 93 14.34 -1.60 -6.54
N ASN A 94 14.16 -1.54 -7.86
CA ASN A 94 12.83 -1.53 -8.50
C ASN A 94 12.04 -2.82 -8.20
N ARG A 95 12.73 -3.97 -8.08
CA ARG A 95 12.12 -5.23 -7.61
C ARG A 95 11.59 -5.08 -6.20
N GLY A 96 12.40 -4.55 -5.28
CA GLY A 96 11.99 -4.34 -3.89
C GLY A 96 10.74 -3.45 -3.78
N GLU A 97 10.70 -2.36 -4.53
CA GLU A 97 9.54 -1.46 -4.56
C GLU A 97 8.29 -2.14 -5.13
N ALA A 98 8.43 -2.89 -6.24
CA ALA A 98 7.30 -3.61 -6.84
C ALA A 98 6.74 -4.69 -5.89
N LEU A 99 7.61 -5.41 -5.18
CA LEU A 99 7.22 -6.40 -4.19
C LEU A 99 6.51 -5.76 -3.00
N PHE A 100 7.02 -4.63 -2.49
CA PHE A 100 6.37 -3.87 -1.42
C PHE A 100 4.96 -3.44 -1.82
N PHE A 101 4.78 -2.81 -2.98
CA PHE A 101 3.46 -2.33 -3.41
C PHE A 101 2.50 -3.48 -3.67
N ARG A 102 2.96 -4.62 -4.19
CA ARG A 102 2.14 -5.81 -4.34
C ARG A 102 1.68 -6.35 -2.99
N ALA A 103 2.58 -6.46 -2.04
CA ALA A 103 2.26 -6.87 -0.66
C ALA A 103 1.28 -5.90 0.00
N TRP A 104 1.48 -4.59 -0.15
CA TRP A 104 0.59 -3.56 0.37
C TRP A 104 -0.83 -3.68 -0.20
N CYS A 105 -0.96 -3.90 -1.51
CA CYS A 105 -2.26 -4.11 -2.14
C CYS A 105 -2.95 -5.39 -1.64
N TYR A 106 -2.22 -6.50 -1.52
CA TYR A 106 -2.79 -7.72 -0.95
C TYR A 106 -3.16 -7.58 0.52
N PHE A 107 -2.38 -6.84 1.29
CA PHE A 107 -2.71 -6.52 2.68
C PHE A 107 -4.01 -5.71 2.79
N ASN A 108 -4.23 -4.75 1.89
CA ASN A 108 -5.49 -4.02 1.81
C ASN A 108 -6.66 -4.92 1.41
N LEU A 109 -6.47 -5.75 0.40
CA LEU A 109 -7.51 -6.66 -0.10
C LEU A 109 -7.91 -7.70 0.95
N VAL A 110 -6.95 -8.35 1.60
CA VAL A 110 -7.26 -9.39 2.59
C VAL A 110 -7.96 -8.84 3.83
N ARG A 111 -7.61 -7.62 4.27
CA ARG A 111 -8.30 -6.97 5.39
C ARG A 111 -9.72 -6.55 5.04
N ALA A 112 -9.94 -6.09 3.81
CA ALA A 112 -11.24 -5.58 3.37
C ALA A 112 -12.21 -6.70 2.97
N PHE A 113 -11.71 -7.77 2.32
CA PHE A 113 -12.51 -8.78 1.64
C PHE A 113 -12.27 -10.23 2.11
N GLY A 114 -11.26 -10.47 2.92
CA GLY A 114 -10.88 -11.82 3.34
C GLY A 114 -10.24 -12.61 2.19
N GLU A 115 -10.91 -13.65 1.71
CA GLU A 115 -10.46 -14.47 0.58
C GLU A 115 -10.58 -13.71 -0.75
N VAL A 116 -9.47 -13.58 -1.47
CA VAL A 116 -9.41 -12.89 -2.77
C VAL A 116 -8.57 -13.69 -3.77
N PRO A 117 -8.69 -13.46 -5.09
CA PRO A 117 -7.81 -14.04 -6.09
C PRO A 117 -6.34 -13.65 -5.87
N LEU A 118 -5.44 -14.63 -5.86
CA LEU A 118 -4.00 -14.41 -5.72
C LEU A 118 -3.32 -14.50 -7.08
N VAL A 119 -3.01 -13.33 -7.67
CA VAL A 119 -2.36 -13.19 -8.98
C VAL A 119 -0.93 -12.69 -8.77
N THR A 120 0.06 -13.57 -8.92
CA THR A 120 1.48 -13.27 -8.66
C THR A 120 2.35 -13.28 -9.91
N ALA A 121 1.75 -13.54 -11.06
CA ALA A 121 2.40 -13.53 -12.35
C ALA A 121 1.74 -12.54 -13.30
N LYS A 122 2.46 -12.16 -14.37
CA LYS A 122 1.91 -11.34 -15.44
C LYS A 122 0.76 -12.11 -16.12
N VAL A 123 -0.39 -11.46 -16.26
CA VAL A 123 -1.52 -11.97 -17.04
C VAL A 123 -1.22 -11.76 -18.52
N VAL A 124 -1.15 -12.82 -19.30
CA VAL A 124 -0.88 -12.79 -20.74
C VAL A 124 -2.16 -13.04 -21.55
N GLU A 125 -2.91 -14.06 -21.14
CA GLU A 125 -4.15 -14.44 -21.80
C GLU A 125 -5.36 -14.13 -20.91
N ALA A 126 -6.52 -13.89 -21.52
CA ALA A 126 -7.75 -13.60 -20.77
C ALA A 126 -8.14 -14.73 -19.79
N SER A 127 -7.80 -15.98 -20.10
CA SER A 127 -7.98 -17.15 -19.24
C SER A 127 -7.19 -17.05 -17.93
N ASP A 128 -6.01 -16.42 -17.96
CA ASP A 128 -5.12 -16.28 -16.81
C ASP A 128 -5.67 -15.30 -15.77
N ALA A 129 -6.59 -14.43 -16.19
CA ALA A 129 -7.28 -13.49 -15.31
C ALA A 129 -8.39 -14.14 -14.47
N ASN A 130 -8.86 -15.32 -14.85
CA ASN A 130 -9.93 -16.02 -14.14
C ASN A 130 -9.39 -16.89 -13.00
N VAL A 131 -8.79 -16.25 -12.00
CA VAL A 131 -8.20 -16.89 -10.82
C VAL A 131 -9.24 -17.02 -9.72
N PRO A 132 -9.48 -18.22 -9.17
CA PRO A 132 -10.38 -18.38 -8.03
C PRO A 132 -9.81 -17.69 -6.80
N LYS A 133 -10.68 -17.29 -5.88
CA LYS A 133 -10.26 -16.77 -4.57
C LYS A 133 -9.47 -17.84 -3.80
N THR A 134 -8.50 -17.39 -3.04
CA THR A 134 -7.69 -18.23 -2.15
C THR A 134 -7.84 -17.81 -0.69
N THR A 135 -7.39 -18.65 0.22
CA THR A 135 -7.53 -18.39 1.66
C THR A 135 -6.70 -17.19 2.11
N ALA A 136 -7.17 -16.48 3.12
CA ALA A 136 -6.45 -15.37 3.73
C ALA A 136 -5.03 -15.79 4.19
N GLU A 137 -4.87 -17.00 4.71
CA GLU A 137 -3.57 -17.55 5.09
C GLU A 137 -2.57 -17.56 3.93
N LYS A 138 -2.98 -18.08 2.76
CA LYS A 138 -2.11 -18.10 1.58
C LYS A 138 -1.78 -16.70 1.07
N ILE A 139 -2.71 -15.75 1.21
CA ILE A 139 -2.46 -14.35 0.86
C ILE A 139 -1.39 -13.77 1.79
N TYR A 140 -1.50 -13.99 3.11
CA TYR A 140 -0.49 -13.55 4.07
C TYR A 140 0.87 -14.22 3.84
N GLN A 141 0.91 -15.50 3.47
CA GLN A 141 2.17 -16.17 3.08
C GLN A 141 2.83 -15.50 1.87
N GLN A 142 2.04 -15.06 0.89
CA GLN A 142 2.57 -14.30 -0.24
C GLN A 142 3.04 -12.90 0.17
N ILE A 143 2.31 -12.22 1.04
CA ILE A 143 2.72 -10.93 1.60
C ILE A 143 4.07 -11.06 2.32
N ASP A 144 4.23 -12.07 3.16
CA ASP A 144 5.49 -12.32 3.88
C ASP A 144 6.64 -12.59 2.92
N LYS A 145 6.40 -13.39 1.88
CA LYS A 145 7.40 -13.66 0.84
C LYS A 145 7.82 -12.38 0.12
N ASP A 146 6.88 -11.56 -0.28
CA ASP A 146 7.14 -10.31 -0.98
C ASP A 146 7.88 -9.31 -0.09
N LEU A 147 7.46 -9.13 1.16
CA LEU A 147 8.11 -8.21 2.09
C LEU A 147 9.50 -8.67 2.51
N THR A 148 9.69 -9.98 2.77
CA THR A 148 11.01 -10.53 3.08
C THR A 148 12.01 -10.28 1.95
N GLU A 149 11.58 -10.38 0.70
CA GLU A 149 12.46 -10.09 -0.43
C GLU A 149 12.61 -8.58 -0.66
N ALA A 150 11.56 -7.79 -0.46
CA ALA A 150 11.65 -6.34 -0.53
C ALA A 150 12.65 -5.77 0.48
N GLU A 151 12.66 -6.27 1.72
CA GLU A 151 13.60 -5.89 2.77
C GLU A 151 15.07 -6.11 2.37
N LYS A 152 15.37 -7.12 1.56
CA LYS A 152 16.74 -7.38 1.05
C LYS A 152 17.10 -6.45 -0.12
N CYS A 153 16.12 -6.05 -0.91
CA CYS A 153 16.31 -5.27 -2.12
C CYS A 153 16.37 -3.76 -1.88
N LEU A 154 15.66 -3.28 -0.85
CA LEU A 154 15.50 -1.84 -0.60
C LEU A 154 16.66 -1.28 0.21
N PRO A 155 17.13 -0.05 -0.11
CA PRO A 155 18.19 0.60 0.64
C PRO A 155 17.68 1.10 2.00
N LEU A 156 18.61 1.30 2.92
CA LEU A 156 18.29 1.94 4.21
C LEU A 156 17.90 3.41 4.04
N ARG A 157 18.52 4.11 3.10
CA ARG A 157 18.26 5.51 2.74
C ARG A 157 18.50 5.70 1.25
N TRP A 158 17.87 6.69 0.69
CA TRP A 158 18.10 7.17 -0.66
C TRP A 158 18.91 8.48 -0.62
N ASP A 159 19.60 8.79 -1.72
CA ASP A 159 20.14 10.12 -1.94
C ASP A 159 19.00 11.14 -2.10
N SER A 160 19.28 12.42 -1.88
CA SER A 160 18.28 13.51 -1.89
C SER A 160 17.42 13.55 -3.16
N ASP A 161 18.00 13.20 -4.31
CA ASP A 161 17.30 13.21 -5.62
C ASP A 161 16.22 12.13 -5.72
N TYR A 162 16.20 11.20 -4.80
CA TYR A 162 15.25 10.07 -4.74
C TYR A 162 14.37 10.07 -3.49
N THR A 163 14.23 11.24 -2.83
CA THR A 163 13.34 11.40 -1.69
C THR A 163 11.93 10.91 -2.01
N GLY A 164 11.31 10.20 -1.09
CA GLY A 164 9.97 9.62 -1.27
C GLY A 164 9.95 8.22 -1.91
N ARG A 165 11.10 7.66 -2.31
CA ARG A 165 11.15 6.24 -2.70
C ARG A 165 11.21 5.34 -1.46
N LEU A 166 10.70 4.11 -1.62
CA LEU A 166 10.60 3.13 -0.55
C LEU A 166 11.98 2.71 -0.02
N THR A 167 12.03 2.55 1.29
CA THR A 167 13.23 2.12 2.04
C THR A 167 13.00 0.77 2.69
N TRP A 168 14.08 0.15 3.19
CA TRP A 168 14.02 -1.02 4.05
C TRP A 168 13.06 -0.81 5.22
N GLY A 169 13.12 0.35 5.88
CA GLY A 169 12.27 0.65 7.02
C GLY A 169 10.78 0.68 6.67
N ALA A 170 10.42 1.14 5.48
CA ALA A 170 9.03 1.08 4.99
C ALA A 170 8.57 -0.38 4.86
N ALA A 171 9.38 -1.25 4.24
CA ALA A 171 9.05 -2.67 4.07
C ALA A 171 8.94 -3.39 5.43
N ARG A 172 9.91 -3.15 6.33
CA ARG A 172 9.94 -3.78 7.65
C ARG A 172 8.78 -3.33 8.53
N SER A 173 8.40 -2.04 8.47
CA SER A 173 7.26 -1.50 9.19
C SER A 173 5.92 -2.05 8.67
N LEU A 174 5.77 -2.19 7.35
CA LEU A 174 4.59 -2.84 6.78
C LEU A 174 4.51 -4.30 7.22
N HIS A 175 5.63 -5.01 7.25
CA HIS A 175 5.70 -6.39 7.70
C HIS A 175 5.27 -6.53 9.17
N ALA A 176 5.74 -5.63 10.06
CA ALA A 176 5.27 -5.57 11.44
C ALA A 176 3.74 -5.41 11.54
N ARG A 177 3.15 -4.52 10.71
CA ARG A 177 1.69 -4.35 10.66
C ARG A 177 0.95 -5.60 10.19
N THR A 178 1.52 -6.35 9.24
CA THR A 178 0.91 -7.61 8.78
C THR A 178 0.95 -8.69 9.85
N TYR A 179 2.02 -8.77 10.65
CA TYR A 179 2.12 -9.65 11.81
C TYR A 179 1.09 -9.28 12.89
N MET A 180 0.96 -7.99 13.21
CA MET A 180 -0.03 -7.50 14.16
C MET A 180 -1.46 -7.94 13.80
N MET A 181 -1.85 -7.84 12.51
CA MET A 181 -3.18 -8.23 12.05
C MET A 181 -3.46 -9.74 12.16
N ARG A 182 -2.43 -10.55 12.31
CA ARG A 182 -2.54 -12.01 12.51
C ARG A 182 -2.33 -12.44 13.96
N ASN A 183 -2.19 -11.50 14.88
CA ASN A 183 -1.81 -11.72 16.28
C ASN A 183 -0.45 -12.43 16.45
N ASP A 184 0.45 -12.28 15.49
CA ASP A 184 1.83 -12.77 15.55
C ASP A 184 2.69 -11.73 16.27
N TRP A 185 2.55 -11.67 17.58
CA TRP A 185 3.14 -10.65 18.43
C TRP A 185 4.66 -10.72 18.50
N ASP A 186 5.24 -11.92 18.44
CA ASP A 186 6.69 -12.12 18.51
C ASP A 186 7.40 -11.58 17.27
N ASN A 187 6.88 -11.88 16.08
CA ASN A 187 7.41 -11.35 14.85
C ASN A 187 7.13 -9.84 14.69
N MET A 188 5.96 -9.38 15.13
CA MET A 188 5.63 -7.94 15.17
C MET A 188 6.61 -7.18 16.06
N TYR A 189 6.87 -7.68 17.28
CA TYR A 189 7.82 -7.08 18.22
C TYR A 189 9.24 -7.03 17.63
N THR A 190 9.69 -8.13 17.06
CA THR A 190 11.01 -8.22 16.42
C THR A 190 11.14 -7.21 15.30
N ALA A 191 10.19 -7.17 14.35
CA ALA A 191 10.22 -6.27 13.21
C ALA A 191 10.18 -4.79 13.64
N SER A 192 9.32 -4.45 14.59
CA SER A 192 9.22 -3.09 15.12
C SER A 192 10.50 -2.66 15.84
N THR A 193 11.07 -3.55 16.66
CA THR A 193 12.32 -3.29 17.40
C THR A 193 13.50 -3.08 16.47
N GLU A 194 13.58 -3.81 15.37
CA GLU A 194 14.63 -3.60 14.35
C GLU A 194 14.54 -2.22 13.70
N VAL A 195 13.33 -1.74 13.38
CA VAL A 195 13.14 -0.39 12.84
C VAL A 195 13.52 0.68 13.86
N ILE A 196 13.09 0.53 15.11
CA ILE A 196 13.42 1.46 16.22
C ILE A 196 14.94 1.52 16.44
N ASN A 197 15.57 0.36 16.53
CA ASN A 197 17.03 0.25 16.82
C ASN A 197 17.92 0.55 15.62
N SER A 198 17.36 0.72 14.42
CA SER A 198 18.13 1.06 13.22
C SER A 198 18.85 2.41 13.32
N GLY A 199 18.36 3.31 14.17
CA GLY A 199 18.85 4.68 14.30
C GLY A 199 18.57 5.57 13.06
N ILE A 200 17.74 5.08 12.14
CA ILE A 200 17.33 5.81 10.93
C ILE A 200 16.24 6.83 11.26
N TYR A 201 15.33 6.44 12.12
CA TYR A 201 14.13 7.21 12.49
C TYR A 201 14.24 7.70 13.94
N ASN A 202 13.57 8.80 14.25
CA ASN A 202 13.53 9.35 15.60
C ASN A 202 12.24 10.14 15.82
N LEU A 203 11.86 10.36 17.07
CA LEU A 203 10.67 11.11 17.49
C LEU A 203 11.02 12.53 17.96
N SER A 204 11.92 13.21 17.28
CA SER A 204 12.40 14.55 17.68
C SER A 204 11.57 15.70 17.09
N THR A 205 10.74 15.42 16.09
CA THR A 205 9.87 16.43 15.47
C THR A 205 8.75 16.81 16.44
N PRO A 206 8.50 18.09 16.71
CA PRO A 206 7.37 18.52 17.53
C PRO A 206 6.04 18.02 16.95
N VAL A 207 5.15 17.49 17.78
CA VAL A 207 3.89 16.87 17.37
C VAL A 207 3.02 17.81 16.51
N ASP A 208 3.01 19.09 16.81
CA ASP A 208 2.31 20.13 16.05
C ASP A 208 2.91 20.41 14.67
N LYS A 209 4.10 19.87 14.37
CA LYS A 209 4.81 20.02 13.08
C LYS A 209 4.72 18.78 12.20
N VAL A 210 4.55 17.59 12.75
CA VAL A 210 4.61 16.30 12.01
C VAL A 210 3.71 16.29 10.77
N PHE A 211 2.52 16.87 10.84
CA PHE A 211 1.54 16.90 9.74
C PHE A 211 1.46 18.27 9.04
N THR A 212 2.50 19.06 9.11
CA THR A 212 2.62 20.34 8.37
C THR A 212 3.68 20.23 7.28
N VAL A 213 3.74 21.22 6.39
CA VAL A 213 4.79 21.31 5.35
C VAL A 213 6.20 21.30 5.97
N GLU A 214 6.38 21.87 7.16
CA GLU A 214 7.67 21.88 7.88
C GLU A 214 8.07 20.47 8.37
N GLY A 215 7.10 19.57 8.54
CA GLY A 215 7.31 18.20 8.97
C GLY A 215 7.46 17.19 7.83
N GLU A 216 7.33 17.61 6.57
CA GLU A 216 7.50 16.70 5.43
C GLU A 216 8.89 16.05 5.44
N ASN A 217 8.92 14.73 5.25
CA ASN A 217 10.15 13.91 5.27
C ASN A 217 10.99 14.07 6.56
N CYS A 218 10.33 14.39 7.68
CA CYS A 218 11.00 14.52 8.98
C CYS A 218 11.55 13.19 9.51
N GLY A 219 12.24 13.24 10.65
CA GLY A 219 12.85 12.06 11.26
C GLY A 219 11.88 10.95 11.68
N GLU A 220 10.59 11.27 11.85
CA GLU A 220 9.54 10.27 12.13
C GLU A 220 9.00 9.59 10.89
N SER A 221 9.15 10.24 9.74
CA SER A 221 8.56 9.77 8.49
C SER A 221 9.30 8.54 7.96
N ILE A 222 8.60 7.41 7.92
CA ILE A 222 9.13 6.16 7.38
C ILE A 222 8.91 6.09 5.86
N PHE A 223 7.76 6.56 5.40
CA PHE A 223 7.41 6.66 3.99
C PHE A 223 6.33 7.70 3.78
N GLU A 224 6.57 8.61 2.86
CA GLU A 224 5.61 9.60 2.39
C GLU A 224 5.47 9.52 0.88
N LEU A 225 4.22 9.49 0.43
CA LEU A 225 3.90 9.57 -0.98
C LEU A 225 4.00 11.03 -1.42
N GLN A 226 5.08 11.39 -2.10
CA GLN A 226 5.37 12.77 -2.48
C GLN A 226 4.35 13.30 -3.50
N CYS A 227 3.75 14.45 -3.18
CA CYS A 227 2.79 15.16 -4.04
C CYS A 227 3.20 16.62 -4.14
N GLU A 228 3.29 17.13 -5.36
CA GLU A 228 3.53 18.54 -5.62
C GLU A 228 2.24 19.20 -6.13
N ALA A 229 1.86 20.30 -5.53
CA ALA A 229 0.78 21.13 -6.01
C ALA A 229 1.30 22.01 -7.16
N THR A 230 0.91 21.71 -8.39
CA THR A 230 1.19 22.60 -9.54
C THR A 230 0.19 23.75 -9.58
N ASP A 231 0.57 24.87 -10.20
CA ASP A 231 -0.33 26.04 -10.36
C ASP A 231 -1.63 25.68 -11.09
N ALA A 232 -1.60 24.70 -11.98
CA ALA A 232 -2.80 24.16 -12.66
C ALA A 232 -3.80 23.44 -11.73
N MET A 233 -3.43 23.17 -10.47
CA MET A 233 -4.32 22.56 -9.47
C MET A 233 -4.90 23.59 -8.49
N LYS A 234 -4.56 24.86 -8.66
CA LYS A 234 -5.04 25.97 -7.81
C LYS A 234 -6.24 26.70 -8.40
N GLU A 235 -6.67 26.36 -9.63
CA GLU A 235 -7.88 26.83 -10.29
C GLU A 235 -9.01 25.79 -10.17
#